data_adad40ca2bd8d20a8338013cc9b8187b
#
_entry.id   adad40ca2bd8d20a8338013cc9b8187b
#
_cell.length_a   1.000
_cell.length_b   1.000
_cell.length_c   1.000
_cell.angle_alpha   90.00
_cell.angle_beta   90.00
_cell.angle_gamma   90.00
#
_symmetry.space_group_name_H-M   'P 1'
#
loop_
_entity.id
_entity.type
_entity.pdbx_description
1 polymer ?
#
loop_
_entity_poly.entity_id
_entity_poly.type
_entity_poly.pdbx_seq_one_letter_code
_entity_poly.pdbx_strand_id
1 'polypeptide(L)'
;PKGLSMAAFGLHPAMADKKWWNSPEVKARRLDKDELPLWHDLQDQTSPNNLPEWVRDGKVKVFCGWGFNVNIWPQPDVYNDALSKLDFAFATDYFHRKDSHRNMDIILPAAMNYERHAPFGWYGPNIAVRKPIKPLGEAKEDWRIALELGCIVDKPEHFFDGDPEKALNFILHQYEGGDLVKFRNALPQISRIPA
;
A
#
# COMPACT_ATOMS: atom_id res chain seq x y z
N PRO A 1 -16.62 14.83 11.42
CA PRO A 1 -15.78 14.48 10.27
C PRO A 1 -15.49 12.99 10.34
N LYS A 2 -16.16 12.25 9.48
CA LYS A 2 -16.04 10.81 9.45
C LYS A 2 -14.69 10.42 8.88
N GLY A 3 -13.85 9.75 9.67
CA GLY A 3 -12.69 9.02 9.17
C GLY A 3 -11.42 9.82 8.82
N LEU A 4 -11.26 11.04 9.26
CA LEU A 4 -10.11 11.90 8.92
C LEU A 4 -8.78 11.43 9.50
N SER A 5 -8.76 10.70 10.60
CA SER A 5 -7.53 10.30 11.28
C SER A 5 -6.68 9.30 10.49
N MET A 6 -7.30 8.51 9.63
CA MET A 6 -6.60 7.48 8.85
C MET A 6 -6.13 7.97 7.48
N ALA A 7 -6.74 9.03 6.96
CA ALA A 7 -6.38 9.62 5.68
C ALA A 7 -4.98 10.28 5.69
N ALA A 8 -4.45 10.60 6.87
CA ALA A 8 -3.11 11.15 7.02
C ALA A 8 -1.99 10.18 6.63
N PHE A 9 -2.25 8.89 6.55
CA PHE A 9 -1.25 7.85 6.31
C PHE A 9 -1.22 7.29 4.88
N GLY A 10 -1.88 7.93 3.95
CA GLY A 10 -1.87 7.53 2.54
C GLY A 10 -3.25 7.19 2.00
N LEU A 11 -3.30 6.41 0.93
CA LEU A 11 -4.53 5.98 0.30
C LEU A 11 -5.36 5.15 1.28
N HIS A 12 -6.31 5.81 1.91
CA HIS A 12 -7.20 5.10 2.81
C HIS A 12 -8.18 4.24 1.99
N PRO A 13 -8.49 3.02 2.45
CA PRO A 13 -9.52 2.18 1.85
C PRO A 13 -10.88 2.84 1.66
N ALA A 14 -11.17 3.91 2.42
CA ALA A 14 -12.38 4.72 2.22
C ALA A 14 -12.45 5.40 0.84
N MET A 15 -11.33 5.51 0.14
CA MET A 15 -11.23 6.06 -1.21
C MET A 15 -11.37 5.02 -2.30
N ALA A 16 -11.09 3.76 -1.99
CA ALA A 16 -11.34 2.66 -2.90
C ALA A 16 -12.82 2.28 -2.87
N ASP A 17 -13.34 1.76 -3.97
CA ASP A 17 -14.67 1.16 -3.96
C ASP A 17 -14.67 -0.05 -3.00
N LYS A 18 -15.19 0.16 -1.81
CA LYS A 18 -15.27 -0.85 -0.75
C LYS A 18 -16.07 -2.09 -1.14
N LYS A 19 -16.89 -2.01 -2.19
CA LYS A 19 -17.74 -3.13 -2.63
C LYS A 19 -16.94 -4.34 -3.07
N TRP A 20 -15.81 -4.11 -3.77
CA TRP A 20 -14.96 -5.22 -4.18
C TRP A 20 -14.09 -5.75 -3.04
N TRP A 21 -13.37 -4.88 -2.40
CA TRP A 21 -12.34 -5.15 -1.40
C TRP A 21 -12.90 -5.75 -0.10
N ASN A 22 -14.11 -5.39 0.28
CA ASN A 22 -14.78 -5.88 1.48
C ASN A 22 -16.07 -6.65 1.15
N SER A 23 -16.12 -7.25 -0.05
CA SER A 23 -17.23 -8.09 -0.45
C SER A 23 -17.32 -9.34 0.43
N PRO A 24 -18.51 -9.95 0.59
CA PRO A 24 -18.68 -11.20 1.32
C PRO A 24 -17.73 -12.32 0.81
N GLU A 25 -17.49 -12.38 -0.51
CA GLU A 25 -16.61 -13.37 -1.12
C GLU A 25 -15.15 -13.16 -0.71
N VAL A 26 -14.68 -11.91 -0.68
CA VAL A 26 -13.32 -11.57 -0.24
C VAL A 26 -13.17 -11.85 1.25
N LYS A 27 -14.12 -11.42 2.07
CA LYS A 27 -14.12 -11.71 3.51
C LYS A 27 -14.11 -13.22 3.80
N ALA A 28 -14.89 -14.01 3.07
CA ALA A 28 -14.95 -15.45 3.27
C ALA A 28 -13.63 -16.17 2.96
N ARG A 29 -12.74 -15.56 2.18
CA ARG A 29 -11.41 -16.12 1.84
C ARG A 29 -10.29 -15.70 2.78
N ARG A 30 -10.55 -14.78 3.69
CA ARG A 30 -9.54 -14.30 4.63
C ARG A 30 -9.09 -15.42 5.55
N LEU A 31 -7.76 -15.49 5.78
CA LEU A 31 -7.14 -16.52 6.62
C LEU A 31 -7.49 -16.38 8.10
N ASP A 32 -7.80 -15.17 8.54
CA ASP A 32 -8.06 -14.83 9.95
C ASP A 32 -9.51 -15.02 10.40
N LYS A 33 -10.43 -15.42 9.52
CA LYS A 33 -11.87 -15.46 9.81
C LYS A 33 -12.26 -16.36 10.99
N ASP A 34 -11.62 -17.51 11.11
CA ASP A 34 -11.93 -18.49 12.16
C ASP A 34 -11.05 -18.29 13.40
N GLU A 35 -9.84 -17.79 13.23
CA GLU A 35 -8.86 -17.59 14.29
C GLU A 35 -9.02 -16.26 15.02
N LEU A 36 -9.43 -15.20 14.29
CA LEU A 36 -9.59 -13.85 14.80
C LEU A 36 -10.94 -13.25 14.36
N PRO A 37 -12.09 -13.82 14.75
CA PRO A 37 -13.39 -13.46 14.22
C PRO A 37 -13.76 -11.98 14.48
N LEU A 38 -13.42 -11.45 15.65
CA LEU A 38 -13.68 -10.05 15.96
C LEU A 38 -12.84 -9.09 15.07
N TRP A 39 -11.57 -9.43 14.81
CA TRP A 39 -10.74 -8.66 13.90
C TRP A 39 -11.29 -8.74 12.47
N HIS A 40 -11.64 -9.93 12.03
CA HIS A 40 -12.25 -10.18 10.73
C HIS A 40 -13.52 -9.35 10.50
N ASP A 41 -14.37 -9.23 11.51
CA ASP A 41 -15.63 -8.47 11.40
C ASP A 41 -15.40 -6.96 11.40
N LEU A 42 -14.47 -6.48 12.20
CA LEU A 42 -14.24 -5.05 12.40
C LEU A 42 -13.22 -4.42 11.45
N GLN A 43 -12.30 -5.22 10.89
CA GLN A 43 -11.21 -4.72 10.06
C GLN A 43 -11.36 -5.14 8.60
N ASP A 44 -10.93 -4.27 7.70
CA ASP A 44 -10.95 -4.51 6.26
C ASP A 44 -9.73 -5.32 5.76
N GLN A 45 -8.78 -5.64 6.63
CA GLN A 45 -7.54 -6.34 6.30
C GLN A 45 -7.27 -7.48 7.28
N THR A 46 -6.61 -8.52 6.78
CA THR A 46 -6.16 -9.66 7.57
C THR A 46 -5.11 -9.23 8.61
N SER A 47 -5.18 -9.75 9.81
CA SER A 47 -4.16 -9.51 10.83
C SER A 47 -2.84 -10.20 10.47
N PRO A 48 -1.68 -9.53 10.54
CA PRO A 48 -0.39 -10.16 10.28
C PRO A 48 0.12 -11.02 11.45
N ASN A 49 -0.56 -11.02 12.60
CA ASN A 49 -0.07 -11.69 13.80
C ASN A 49 0.10 -13.20 13.63
N ASN A 50 -0.73 -13.83 12.83
CA ASN A 50 -0.68 -15.27 12.58
C ASN A 50 0.14 -15.65 11.33
N LEU A 51 0.90 -14.71 10.76
CA LEU A 51 1.74 -14.99 9.59
C LEU A 51 2.70 -16.17 9.82
N PRO A 52 3.40 -16.30 10.98
CA PRO A 52 4.29 -17.43 11.21
C PRO A 52 3.58 -18.80 11.15
N GLU A 53 2.37 -18.89 11.70
CA GLU A 53 1.55 -20.11 11.65
C GLU A 53 1.10 -20.40 10.24
N TRP A 54 0.64 -19.41 9.50
CA TRP A 54 0.17 -19.59 8.13
C TRP A 54 1.27 -19.99 7.16
N VAL A 55 2.50 -19.52 7.37
CA VAL A 55 3.67 -19.97 6.61
C VAL A 55 4.00 -21.42 6.96
N ARG A 56 4.06 -21.76 8.26
CA ARG A 56 4.30 -23.13 8.72
C ARG A 56 3.29 -24.13 8.16
N ASP A 57 2.01 -23.70 8.08
CA ASP A 57 0.90 -24.52 7.57
C ASP A 57 0.83 -24.53 6.02
N GLY A 58 1.75 -23.86 5.33
CA GLY A 58 1.78 -23.77 3.87
C GLY A 58 0.66 -22.93 3.25
N LYS A 59 -0.08 -22.17 4.08
CA LYS A 59 -1.17 -21.27 3.63
C LYS A 59 -0.63 -20.01 2.96
N VAL A 60 0.55 -19.53 3.37
CA VAL A 60 1.26 -18.40 2.79
C VAL A 60 2.60 -18.89 2.25
N LYS A 61 2.87 -18.65 0.97
CA LYS A 61 4.07 -19.08 0.26
C LYS A 61 4.88 -17.92 -0.30
N VAL A 62 4.24 -16.79 -0.54
CA VAL A 62 4.87 -15.59 -1.10
C VAL A 62 4.61 -14.41 -0.19
N PHE A 63 5.63 -13.60 0.03
CA PHE A 63 5.54 -12.38 0.82
C PHE A 63 5.99 -11.17 0.01
N CYS A 64 5.25 -10.08 0.16
CA CYS A 64 5.56 -8.80 -0.45
C CYS A 64 5.53 -7.71 0.63
N GLY A 65 6.69 -7.14 0.94
CA GLY A 65 6.85 -6.12 1.97
C GLY A 65 7.01 -4.71 1.37
N TRP A 66 6.13 -3.79 1.74
CA TRP A 66 6.20 -2.39 1.33
C TRP A 66 6.77 -1.54 2.46
N GLY A 67 7.99 -0.98 2.28
CA GLY A 67 8.67 -0.25 3.35
C GLY A 67 8.90 -1.15 4.56
N PHE A 68 9.34 -2.37 4.34
CA PHE A 68 9.29 -3.46 5.30
C PHE A 68 10.49 -3.48 6.24
N ASN A 69 10.23 -3.60 7.54
CA ASN A 69 11.25 -3.83 8.55
C ASN A 69 10.74 -4.79 9.64
N VAL A 70 11.09 -6.07 9.52
CA VAL A 70 10.67 -7.12 10.47
C VAL A 70 11.19 -6.88 11.89
N ASN A 71 12.31 -6.19 12.04
CA ASN A 71 12.95 -6.00 13.34
C ASN A 71 12.19 -5.05 14.29
N ILE A 72 11.19 -4.30 13.77
CA ILE A 72 10.30 -3.47 14.61
C ILE A 72 9.05 -4.23 15.06
N TRP A 73 8.83 -5.44 14.59
CA TRP A 73 7.69 -6.27 14.95
C TRP A 73 7.91 -6.96 16.30
N PRO A 74 6.83 -7.25 17.05
CA PRO A 74 6.94 -8.11 18.21
C PRO A 74 7.52 -9.48 17.83
N GLN A 75 8.46 -10.00 18.62
CA GLN A 75 9.10 -11.30 18.38
C GLN A 75 9.74 -11.43 16.97
N PRO A 76 10.66 -10.55 16.59
CA PRO A 76 11.19 -10.50 15.23
C PRO A 76 11.84 -11.81 14.78
N ASP A 77 12.39 -12.61 15.69
CA ASP A 77 13.00 -13.90 15.37
C ASP A 77 11.96 -14.92 14.88
N VAL A 78 10.76 -14.93 15.45
CA VAL A 78 9.66 -15.82 15.01
C VAL A 78 9.24 -15.47 13.59
N TYR A 79 9.09 -14.18 13.27
CA TYR A 79 8.77 -13.74 11.92
C TYR A 79 9.91 -14.00 10.94
N ASN A 80 11.16 -13.78 11.34
CA ASN A 80 12.31 -14.07 10.50
C ASN A 80 12.43 -15.57 10.19
N ASP A 81 12.16 -16.44 11.16
CA ASP A 81 12.12 -17.88 10.93
C ASP A 81 11.02 -18.27 9.93
N ALA A 82 9.83 -17.66 10.07
CA ALA A 82 8.75 -17.88 9.11
C ALA A 82 9.11 -17.38 7.70
N LEU A 83 9.63 -16.16 7.57
CA LEU A 83 10.01 -15.59 6.28
C LEU A 83 11.08 -16.42 5.56
N SER A 84 11.98 -17.08 6.31
CA SER A 84 13.00 -17.96 5.74
C SER A 84 12.44 -19.24 5.10
N LYS A 85 11.18 -19.58 5.34
CA LYS A 85 10.49 -20.79 4.85
C LYS A 85 9.55 -20.52 3.68
N LEU A 86 9.47 -19.28 3.23
CA LEU A 86 8.67 -18.90 2.08
C LEU A 86 9.28 -19.41 0.77
N ASP A 87 8.45 -19.70 -0.20
CA ASP A 87 8.88 -20.04 -1.56
C ASP A 87 9.52 -18.84 -2.28
N PHE A 88 9.05 -17.63 -1.97
CA PHE A 88 9.56 -16.37 -2.54
C PHE A 88 9.18 -15.17 -1.67
N ALA A 89 10.11 -14.23 -1.50
CA ALA A 89 9.85 -12.98 -0.80
C ALA A 89 10.54 -11.79 -1.47
N PHE A 90 9.84 -10.67 -1.59
CA PHE A 90 10.45 -9.43 -2.00
C PHE A 90 9.99 -8.25 -1.14
N ALA A 91 10.79 -7.21 -1.09
CA ALA A 91 10.42 -5.98 -0.40
C ALA A 91 10.80 -4.75 -1.20
N THR A 92 10.11 -3.64 -0.93
CA THR A 92 10.55 -2.32 -1.34
C THR A 92 11.12 -1.59 -0.13
N ASP A 93 12.25 -0.91 -0.28
CA ASP A 93 12.77 -0.04 0.78
C ASP A 93 13.68 1.04 0.14
N TYR A 94 13.90 2.12 0.90
CA TYR A 94 14.85 3.18 0.56
C TYR A 94 16.30 2.72 0.70
N PHE A 95 16.55 1.81 1.63
CA PHE A 95 17.87 1.31 1.96
C PHE A 95 17.88 -0.20 2.05
N HIS A 96 18.85 -0.82 1.41
CA HIS A 96 19.10 -2.25 1.63
C HIS A 96 19.72 -2.46 3.01
N ARG A 97 18.95 -3.08 3.91
CA ARG A 97 19.35 -3.40 5.28
C ARG A 97 19.56 -4.90 5.42
N LYS A 98 20.80 -5.33 5.57
CA LYS A 98 21.14 -6.76 5.66
C LYS A 98 20.31 -7.53 6.70
N ASP A 99 20.07 -6.92 7.87
CA ASP A 99 19.37 -7.59 8.96
C ASP A 99 17.87 -7.73 8.71
N SER A 100 17.21 -6.65 8.30
CA SER A 100 15.75 -6.68 8.08
C SER A 100 15.34 -7.32 6.76
N HIS A 101 16.25 -7.38 5.77
CA HIS A 101 16.00 -7.96 4.46
C HIS A 101 16.68 -9.31 4.24
N ARG A 102 17.20 -9.94 5.28
CA ARG A 102 17.98 -11.20 5.16
C ARG A 102 17.22 -12.36 4.52
N ASN A 103 15.89 -12.33 4.59
CA ASN A 103 15.02 -13.37 4.04
C ASN A 103 14.27 -12.90 2.78
N MET A 104 14.70 -11.81 2.15
CA MET A 104 14.12 -11.31 0.89
C MET A 104 14.99 -11.76 -0.27
N ASP A 105 14.37 -12.37 -1.28
CA ASP A 105 15.04 -12.77 -2.53
C ASP A 105 15.32 -11.56 -3.41
N ILE A 106 14.44 -10.56 -3.39
CA ILE A 106 14.58 -9.31 -4.14
C ILE A 106 14.28 -8.11 -3.26
N ILE A 107 15.11 -7.08 -3.36
CA ILE A 107 14.85 -5.75 -2.81
C ILE A 107 14.72 -4.76 -3.97
N LEU A 108 13.56 -4.15 -4.08
CA LEU A 108 13.27 -3.12 -5.08
C LEU A 108 13.51 -1.72 -4.48
N PRO A 109 14.27 -0.85 -5.14
CA PRO A 109 14.54 0.48 -4.63
C PRO A 109 13.28 1.35 -4.68
N ALA A 110 12.85 1.83 -3.53
CA ALA A 110 11.70 2.71 -3.39
C ALA A 110 12.09 4.19 -3.51
N ALA A 111 11.26 4.96 -4.19
CA ALA A 111 11.43 6.40 -4.30
C ALA A 111 11.16 7.09 -2.96
N MET A 112 11.98 8.09 -2.62
CA MET A 112 11.85 8.85 -1.39
C MET A 112 10.69 9.87 -1.46
N ASN A 113 10.39 10.48 -0.32
CA ASN A 113 9.21 11.34 -0.15
C ASN A 113 8.99 12.40 -1.25
N TYR A 114 10.05 13.08 -1.70
CA TYR A 114 9.94 14.13 -2.73
C TYR A 114 9.93 13.59 -4.16
N GLU A 115 10.26 12.32 -4.33
CA GLU A 115 10.37 11.64 -5.62
C GLU A 115 9.07 10.92 -6.00
N ARG A 116 8.03 11.00 -5.20
CA ARG A 116 6.76 10.29 -5.38
C ARG A 116 5.54 11.21 -5.30
N HIS A 117 4.47 10.82 -5.98
CA HIS A 117 3.20 11.52 -5.99
C HIS A 117 2.46 11.40 -4.66
N ALA A 118 2.49 10.23 -4.06
CA ALA A 118 1.83 9.91 -2.79
C ALA A 118 2.83 9.93 -1.62
N PRO A 119 2.38 10.09 -0.36
CA PRO A 119 0.99 10.27 0.01
C PRO A 119 0.48 11.67 -0.29
N PHE A 120 -0.83 11.78 -0.50
CA PHE A 120 -1.49 13.07 -0.43
C PHE A 120 -1.51 13.53 1.02
N GLY A 121 -1.24 14.80 1.25
CA GLY A 121 -1.51 15.38 2.55
C GLY A 121 -2.99 15.70 2.67
N TRP A 122 -3.67 15.09 3.62
CA TRP A 122 -4.96 15.56 4.09
C TRP A 122 -4.80 16.28 5.41
N TYR A 123 -5.17 17.53 5.39
CA TYR A 123 -5.13 18.37 6.59
C TYR A 123 -6.54 18.94 6.81
N GLY A 124 -7.37 18.19 7.53
CA GLY A 124 -8.78 18.55 7.67
C GLY A 124 -9.50 18.52 6.30
N PRO A 125 -10.15 19.62 5.88
CA PRO A 125 -10.86 19.70 4.60
C PRO A 125 -9.92 19.96 3.40
N ASN A 126 -8.61 19.89 3.57
CA ASN A 126 -7.67 20.25 2.52
C ASN A 126 -6.94 19.03 1.96
N ILE A 127 -6.74 19.00 0.64
CA ILE A 127 -5.90 18.03 -0.04
C ILE A 127 -4.66 18.78 -0.57
N ALA A 128 -3.47 18.24 -0.28
CA ALA A 128 -2.24 18.66 -0.91
C ALA A 128 -1.73 17.56 -1.84
N VAL A 129 -1.51 17.89 -3.11
CA VAL A 129 -0.95 16.97 -4.10
C VAL A 129 0.45 17.43 -4.45
N ARG A 130 1.37 16.51 -4.41
CA ARG A 130 2.77 16.76 -4.67
C ARG A 130 3.09 16.63 -6.17
N LYS A 131 3.97 17.50 -6.67
CA LYS A 131 4.64 17.27 -7.94
C LYS A 131 6.01 16.64 -7.63
N PRO A 132 6.24 15.38 -8.00
CA PRO A 132 7.48 14.71 -7.66
C PRO A 132 8.66 15.28 -8.46
N ILE A 133 9.86 15.23 -7.86
CA ILE A 133 11.12 15.35 -8.58
C ILE A 133 11.49 13.99 -9.17
N LYS A 134 12.44 13.97 -10.09
CA LYS A 134 12.91 12.71 -10.69
C LYS A 134 13.53 11.81 -9.63
N PRO A 135 13.12 10.55 -9.52
CA PRO A 135 13.73 9.57 -8.62
C PRO A 135 15.19 9.33 -8.93
N LEU A 136 15.96 8.99 -7.89
CA LEU A 136 17.37 8.65 -8.01
C LEU A 136 17.54 7.23 -8.58
N GLY A 137 18.37 7.09 -9.60
CA GLY A 137 18.69 5.80 -10.21
C GLY A 137 17.46 5.07 -10.74
N GLU A 138 17.25 3.84 -10.29
CA GLU A 138 16.12 2.97 -10.67
C GLU A 138 14.96 3.02 -9.67
N ALA A 139 15.03 3.89 -8.66
CA ALA A 139 13.99 3.97 -7.64
C ALA A 139 12.63 4.34 -8.26
N LYS A 140 11.60 3.63 -7.81
CA LYS A 140 10.21 3.87 -8.19
C LYS A 140 9.35 4.03 -6.94
N GLU A 141 8.28 4.79 -7.05
CA GLU A 141 7.30 4.85 -5.96
C GLU A 141 6.60 3.49 -5.77
N ASP A 142 6.36 3.11 -4.51
CA ASP A 142 5.84 1.78 -4.15
C ASP A 142 4.60 1.40 -4.93
N TRP A 143 3.65 2.30 -5.06
CA TRP A 143 2.43 1.98 -5.75
C TRP A 143 2.58 1.96 -7.29
N ARG A 144 3.57 2.62 -7.87
CA ARG A 144 3.95 2.42 -9.26
C ARG A 144 4.47 0.99 -9.44
N ILE A 145 5.32 0.51 -8.53
CA ILE A 145 5.77 -0.89 -8.54
C ILE A 145 4.57 -1.83 -8.45
N ALA A 146 3.61 -1.54 -7.57
CA ALA A 146 2.39 -2.34 -7.45
C ALA A 146 1.52 -2.32 -8.73
N LEU A 147 1.37 -1.16 -9.37
CA LEU A 147 0.63 -1.04 -10.63
C LEU A 147 1.32 -1.80 -11.77
N GLU A 148 2.64 -1.64 -11.93
CA GLU A 148 3.41 -2.35 -12.94
C GLU A 148 3.37 -3.87 -12.72
N LEU A 149 3.47 -4.33 -11.47
CA LEU A 149 3.32 -5.74 -11.11
C LEU A 149 1.90 -6.24 -11.43
N GLY A 150 0.89 -5.46 -11.12
CA GLY A 150 -0.49 -5.76 -11.45
C GLY A 150 -0.72 -5.95 -12.95
N CYS A 151 -0.10 -5.11 -13.79
CA CYS A 151 -0.15 -5.26 -15.25
C CYS A 151 0.47 -6.56 -15.76
N ILE A 152 1.39 -7.17 -15.00
CA ILE A 152 2.03 -8.44 -15.36
C ILE A 152 1.15 -9.64 -14.98
N VAL A 153 0.47 -9.55 -13.82
CA VAL A 153 -0.28 -10.68 -13.25
C VAL A 153 -1.75 -10.69 -13.66
N ASP A 154 -2.27 -9.57 -14.15
CA ASP A 154 -3.66 -9.43 -14.64
C ASP A 154 -3.68 -8.47 -15.84
N LYS A 155 -4.85 -7.97 -16.20
CA LYS A 155 -5.04 -7.07 -17.34
C LYS A 155 -4.54 -5.66 -17.00
N PRO A 156 -3.70 -5.06 -17.88
CA PRO A 156 -3.14 -3.72 -17.64
C PRO A 156 -4.19 -2.64 -17.37
N GLU A 157 -5.35 -2.71 -18.03
CA GLU A 157 -6.43 -1.74 -17.83
C GLU A 157 -7.00 -1.72 -16.40
N HIS A 158 -6.91 -2.83 -15.65
CA HIS A 158 -7.29 -2.89 -14.25
C HIS A 158 -6.31 -2.17 -13.33
N PHE A 159 -5.09 -1.95 -13.81
CA PHE A 159 -3.99 -1.30 -13.09
C PHE A 159 -3.54 0.00 -13.77
N PHE A 160 -4.45 0.69 -14.45
CA PHE A 160 -4.20 1.98 -15.09
C PHE A 160 -3.01 2.00 -16.06
N ASP A 161 -2.76 0.86 -16.72
CA ASP A 161 -1.59 0.64 -17.60
C ASP A 161 -0.24 0.91 -16.91
N GLY A 162 -0.16 0.74 -15.60
CA GLY A 162 1.03 1.03 -14.79
C GLY A 162 1.28 2.54 -14.54
N ASP A 163 0.33 3.41 -14.92
CA ASP A 163 0.48 4.85 -14.81
C ASP A 163 -0.05 5.39 -13.46
N PRO A 164 0.83 5.86 -12.56
CA PRO A 164 0.42 6.40 -11.28
C PRO A 164 -0.41 7.68 -11.39
N GLU A 165 -0.25 8.47 -12.45
CA GLU A 165 -1.05 9.70 -12.61
C GLU A 165 -2.50 9.38 -12.98
N LYS A 166 -2.72 8.36 -13.84
CA LYS A 166 -4.07 7.86 -14.13
C LYS A 166 -4.74 7.33 -12.86
N ALA A 167 -4.02 6.53 -12.07
CA ALA A 167 -4.52 5.99 -10.80
C ALA A 167 -4.88 7.10 -9.81
N LEU A 168 -4.02 8.12 -9.68
CA LEU A 168 -4.27 9.28 -8.84
C LEU A 168 -5.48 10.08 -9.29
N ASN A 169 -5.62 10.34 -10.58
CA ASN A 169 -6.77 11.03 -11.11
C ASN A 169 -8.07 10.26 -10.84
N PHE A 170 -8.06 8.94 -11.00
CA PHE A 170 -9.22 8.12 -10.64
C PHE A 170 -9.65 8.33 -9.19
N ILE A 171 -8.70 8.37 -8.25
CA ILE A 171 -8.98 8.61 -6.85
C ILE A 171 -9.47 10.04 -6.61
N LEU A 172 -8.82 11.02 -7.20
CA LEU A 172 -9.17 12.44 -7.02
C LEU A 172 -10.54 12.80 -7.61
N HIS A 173 -10.93 12.16 -8.70
CA HIS A 173 -12.25 12.36 -9.32
C HIS A 173 -13.43 11.90 -8.46
N GLN A 174 -13.18 11.16 -7.39
CA GLN A 174 -14.22 10.86 -6.39
C GLN A 174 -14.60 12.08 -5.55
N TYR A 175 -13.81 13.16 -5.61
CA TYR A 175 -14.08 14.43 -4.96
C TYR A 175 -14.51 15.46 -5.99
N GLU A 176 -15.51 16.27 -5.65
CA GLU A 176 -16.00 17.31 -6.54
C GLU A 176 -14.88 18.25 -6.98
N GLY A 177 -14.70 18.36 -8.30
CA GLY A 177 -13.63 19.17 -8.89
C GLY A 177 -12.22 18.64 -8.66
N GLY A 178 -12.07 17.40 -8.20
CA GLY A 178 -10.78 16.74 -8.03
C GLY A 178 -10.12 16.46 -9.37
N ASP A 179 -8.90 16.98 -9.58
CA ASP A 179 -8.07 16.79 -10.76
C ASP A 179 -6.60 17.00 -10.39
N LEU A 180 -5.74 16.08 -10.82
CA LEU A 180 -4.32 16.08 -10.47
C LEU A 180 -3.60 17.33 -11.01
N VAL A 181 -3.88 17.73 -12.25
CA VAL A 181 -3.23 18.89 -12.89
C VAL A 181 -3.70 20.16 -12.21
N LYS A 182 -4.99 20.26 -11.92
CA LYS A 182 -5.58 21.40 -11.21
C LYS A 182 -4.95 21.55 -9.82
N PHE A 183 -4.83 20.47 -9.06
CA PHE A 183 -4.23 20.51 -7.72
C PHE A 183 -2.74 20.83 -7.75
N ARG A 184 -1.99 20.31 -8.70
CA ARG A 184 -0.57 20.64 -8.88
C ARG A 184 -0.36 22.11 -9.23
N ASN A 185 -1.21 22.67 -10.08
CA ASN A 185 -1.13 24.07 -10.48
C ASN A 185 -1.62 25.03 -9.37
N ALA A 186 -2.45 24.54 -8.46
CA ALA A 186 -2.90 25.31 -7.30
C ALA A 186 -1.85 25.37 -6.17
N LEU A 187 -0.75 24.64 -6.23
CA LEU A 187 0.34 24.76 -5.26
C LEU A 187 1.06 26.14 -5.44
N PRO A 188 1.30 26.87 -4.36
CA PRO A 188 1.22 26.47 -2.95
C PRO A 188 -0.18 26.58 -2.31
N GLN A 189 -1.22 26.82 -3.06
CA GLN A 189 -2.57 26.96 -2.52
C GLN A 189 -3.11 25.57 -2.11
N ILE A 190 -3.63 25.50 -0.90
CA ILE A 190 -4.31 24.32 -0.39
C ILE A 190 -5.76 24.37 -0.86
N SER A 191 -6.16 23.42 -1.70
CA SER A 191 -7.55 23.33 -2.14
C SER A 191 -8.42 22.73 -1.03
N ARG A 192 -9.56 23.35 -0.75
CA ARG A 192 -10.54 22.81 0.20
C ARG A 192 -11.37 21.71 -0.47
N ILE A 193 -11.62 20.65 0.27
CA ILE A 193 -12.60 19.65 -0.10
C ILE A 193 -13.97 20.23 0.24
N PRO A 194 -14.93 20.26 -0.68
CA PRO A 194 -16.30 20.61 -0.36
C PRO A 194 -16.87 19.71 0.73
N ALA A 195 -17.65 20.27 1.62
CA ALA A 195 -18.24 19.56 2.75
C ALA A 195 -19.32 18.57 2.29
#